data_4f33c5b1a510046660d45f91a2c4bb84
#
_entry.id   4f33c5b1a510046660d45f91a2c4bb84
#
_cell.length_a   1.000
_cell.length_b   1.000
_cell.length_c   1.000
_cell.angle_alpha   90.00
_cell.angle_beta   90.00
_cell.angle_gamma   90.00
#
_symmetry.space_group_name_H-M   'P 1'
#
loop_
_entity.id
_entity.type
_entity.pdbx_description
1 polymer ?
#
loop_
_entity_poly.entity_id
_entity_poly.type
_entity_poly.pdbx_seq_one_letter_code
_entity_poly.pdbx_strand_id
1 'polypeptide(L)'
;MRNTFGNLFTLTTFGESHGIAVGGVIDGFPAGIEIDMDFIQSELNRRRPGQSHITTARKEADKVEFLSGVFEGKSTGTPIGFEVRNQNQHSQDYENMRCLFRPSHADFTYHEKYGVRDHRGGGRSSARITIARCVGGALAKLALRQLGISITAYTSQVGSIALEKDYHLYDLNTIEDNPVRCPDQRKAKEMEDLIAQVKADGDTIGGIITCVIKGCPVGLGEPEFDKLHAQLGAAMLGINAVKGFEYGEGFAGVIARGSEQNDVFIPKAEAADAPEDANQDVAARITTKSNHSGGIQGGLSNGQDIYFRVAFKPVATLLMEQNTVDLEGNATTLTARGRHDPCVLPRAVPVVEAMAAMVILDNYLLNKTTKL
;
A
#
# COMPACT_ATOMS: atom_id res chain seq x y z
N MET A 1 -6.08 1.46 21.78
CA MET A 1 -6.19 1.95 20.39
C MET A 1 -4.79 1.96 19.80
N ARG A 2 -4.62 1.43 18.57
CA ARG A 2 -3.29 1.31 17.96
C ARG A 2 -3.18 2.31 16.80
N ASN A 3 -2.34 3.34 16.95
CA ASN A 3 -2.00 4.30 15.91
C ASN A 3 -0.52 4.19 15.46
N THR A 4 0.16 3.13 15.94
CA THR A 4 1.54 2.78 15.61
C THR A 4 1.57 1.48 14.84
N PHE A 5 2.34 1.44 13.77
CA PHE A 5 2.64 0.28 12.92
C PHE A 5 4.11 -0.08 13.07
N GLY A 6 4.46 -1.37 12.95
CA GLY A 6 5.84 -1.89 13.02
C GLY A 6 6.26 -2.30 14.43
N ASN A 7 7.44 -2.88 14.55
CA ASN A 7 8.06 -3.36 15.78
C ASN A 7 9.36 -2.60 16.12
N LEU A 8 10.41 -2.70 15.29
CA LEU A 8 11.63 -1.90 15.39
C LEU A 8 11.53 -0.63 14.56
N PHE A 9 11.22 -0.77 13.27
CA PHE A 9 10.88 0.37 12.43
C PHE A 9 9.40 0.69 12.63
N THR A 10 9.11 1.73 13.37
CA THR A 10 7.75 2.09 13.72
C THR A 10 7.29 3.39 13.10
N LEU A 11 6.00 3.47 12.77
CA LEU A 11 5.33 4.68 12.32
C LEU A 11 4.10 4.94 13.19
N THR A 12 4.12 6.01 13.99
CA THR A 12 2.94 6.53 14.68
C THR A 12 2.34 7.67 13.88
N THR A 13 1.04 7.60 13.56
CA THR A 13 0.37 8.61 12.72
C THR A 13 -0.64 9.43 13.48
N PHE A 14 -0.79 10.72 13.12
CA PHE A 14 -1.80 11.64 13.65
C PHE A 14 -2.45 12.48 12.54
N GLY A 15 -3.48 13.23 12.91
CA GLY A 15 -4.21 14.15 12.04
C GLY A 15 -5.39 13.51 11.30
N GLU A 16 -6.26 14.33 10.76
CA GLU A 16 -7.50 14.00 10.05
C GLU A 16 -7.58 14.71 8.70
N SER A 17 -8.52 14.23 7.86
CA SER A 17 -8.67 14.73 6.47
C SER A 17 -9.04 16.22 6.39
N HIS A 18 -9.71 16.76 7.40
CA HIS A 18 -10.15 18.16 7.52
C HIS A 18 -9.57 18.86 8.77
N GLY A 19 -8.56 18.25 9.42
CA GLY A 19 -7.71 18.90 10.40
C GLY A 19 -6.68 19.85 9.76
N ILE A 20 -5.83 20.43 10.57
CA ILE A 20 -4.76 21.37 10.12
C ILE A 20 -3.72 20.64 9.27
N ALA A 21 -3.31 19.45 9.71
CA ALA A 21 -2.29 18.64 9.06
C ALA A 21 -2.54 17.15 9.28
N VAL A 22 -1.87 16.32 8.50
CA VAL A 22 -1.62 14.90 8.78
C VAL A 22 -0.12 14.71 8.91
N GLY A 23 0.31 13.85 9.81
CA GLY A 23 1.73 13.63 10.03
C GLY A 23 2.01 12.35 10.78
N GLY A 24 3.24 12.21 11.21
CA GLY A 24 3.68 11.05 11.98
C GLY A 24 5.03 11.23 12.63
N VAL A 25 5.36 10.25 13.45
CA VAL A 25 6.69 10.05 14.01
C VAL A 25 7.16 8.67 13.57
N ILE A 26 8.33 8.61 12.95
CA ILE A 26 9.02 7.38 12.60
C ILE A 26 10.14 7.18 13.60
N ASP A 27 10.20 6.00 14.21
CA ASP A 27 11.25 5.62 15.13
C ASP A 27 11.92 4.32 14.66
N GLY A 28 13.15 4.06 15.12
CA GLY A 28 13.94 2.90 14.72
C GLY A 28 14.46 2.94 13.27
N PHE A 29 14.46 4.09 12.61
CA PHE A 29 15.07 4.22 11.29
C PHE A 29 16.60 4.31 11.43
N PRO A 30 17.39 3.52 10.67
CA PRO A 30 18.84 3.49 10.81
C PRO A 30 19.49 4.86 10.58
N ALA A 31 20.55 5.16 11.35
CA ALA A 31 21.35 6.37 11.16
C ALA A 31 22.19 6.31 9.88
N GLY A 32 22.51 7.49 9.33
CA GLY A 32 23.43 7.65 8.20
C GLY A 32 22.81 7.40 6.81
N ILE A 33 21.52 7.11 6.74
CA ILE A 33 20.80 6.96 5.46
C ILE A 33 20.63 8.36 4.85
N GLU A 34 21.00 8.51 3.58
CA GLU A 34 20.76 9.75 2.82
C GLU A 34 19.26 9.97 2.62
N ILE A 35 18.77 11.14 2.98
CA ILE A 35 17.36 11.53 2.88
C ILE A 35 17.17 12.29 1.56
N ASP A 36 16.88 11.53 0.50
CA ASP A 36 16.54 12.07 -0.81
C ASP A 36 15.12 12.68 -0.78
N MET A 37 15.06 13.99 -0.59
CA MET A 37 13.81 14.74 -0.49
C MET A 37 13.02 14.72 -1.79
N ASP A 38 13.69 14.72 -2.95
CA ASP A 38 13.02 14.68 -4.26
C ASP A 38 12.37 13.32 -4.48
N PHE A 39 13.04 12.24 -4.10
CA PHE A 39 12.46 10.92 -4.12
C PHE A 39 11.25 10.81 -3.18
N ILE A 40 11.36 11.25 -1.93
CA ILE A 40 10.25 11.21 -0.97
C ILE A 40 9.06 12.01 -1.50
N GLN A 41 9.30 13.21 -2.04
CA GLN A 41 8.24 14.02 -2.63
C GLN A 41 7.64 13.38 -3.88
N SER A 42 8.43 12.68 -4.69
CA SER A 42 7.94 11.94 -5.85
C SER A 42 6.95 10.84 -5.43
N GLU A 43 7.24 10.07 -4.38
CA GLU A 43 6.33 9.06 -3.82
C GLU A 43 5.01 9.67 -3.31
N LEU A 44 5.08 10.84 -2.68
CA LEU A 44 3.89 11.58 -2.28
C LEU A 44 3.10 12.11 -3.48
N ASN A 45 3.79 12.56 -4.54
CA ASN A 45 3.17 13.00 -5.79
C ASN A 45 2.42 11.86 -6.48
N ARG A 46 2.92 10.63 -6.43
CA ARG A 46 2.23 9.43 -6.93
C ARG A 46 0.92 9.15 -6.18
N ARG A 47 0.83 9.52 -4.89
CA ARG A 47 -0.35 9.32 -4.04
C ARG A 47 -1.34 10.49 -4.10
N ARG A 48 -0.88 11.73 -4.31
CA ARG A 48 -1.68 12.96 -4.18
C ARG A 48 -2.97 12.92 -5.00
N PRO A 49 -4.03 13.66 -4.63
CA PRO A 49 -5.23 13.82 -5.43
C PRO A 49 -4.98 14.70 -6.66
N GLY A 50 -5.87 14.63 -7.65
CA GLY A 50 -5.85 15.55 -8.82
C GLY A 50 -4.74 15.27 -9.82
N GLN A 51 -4.28 14.03 -9.95
CA GLN A 51 -3.18 13.64 -10.84
C GLN A 51 -3.62 13.52 -12.30
N SER A 52 -4.88 13.15 -12.54
CA SER A 52 -5.42 12.88 -13.87
C SER A 52 -6.92 13.09 -13.92
N HIS A 53 -7.50 13.03 -15.12
CA HIS A 53 -8.94 13.18 -15.33
C HIS A 53 -9.75 12.00 -14.73
N ILE A 54 -9.14 10.84 -14.47
CA ILE A 54 -9.77 9.68 -13.83
C ILE A 54 -9.66 9.69 -12.31
N THR A 55 -9.08 10.72 -11.70
CA THR A 55 -8.98 10.88 -10.24
C THR A 55 -9.86 12.04 -9.76
N THR A 56 -9.91 12.23 -8.43
CA THR A 56 -10.62 13.35 -7.80
C THR A 56 -10.10 14.70 -8.29
N ALA A 57 -10.99 15.68 -8.39
CA ALA A 57 -10.65 17.07 -8.74
C ALA A 57 -10.01 17.87 -7.60
N ARG A 58 -9.87 17.31 -6.39
CA ARG A 58 -9.15 17.93 -5.27
C ARG A 58 -7.69 18.14 -5.66
N LYS A 59 -7.12 19.30 -5.31
CA LYS A 59 -5.71 19.62 -5.58
C LYS A 59 -4.99 19.89 -4.26
N GLU A 60 -3.95 19.13 -4.00
CA GLU A 60 -3.07 19.30 -2.83
C GLU A 60 -1.62 19.16 -3.29
N ALA A 61 -0.73 19.95 -2.72
CA ALA A 61 0.69 19.82 -3.01
C ALA A 61 1.32 18.62 -2.29
N ASP A 62 0.72 18.19 -1.16
CA ASP A 62 1.21 17.13 -0.27
C ASP A 62 2.70 17.27 0.07
N LYS A 63 3.15 18.53 0.26
CA LYS A 63 4.54 18.82 0.59
C LYS A 63 4.83 18.37 2.02
N VAL A 64 5.80 17.47 2.17
CA VAL A 64 6.26 17.02 3.49
C VAL A 64 7.27 17.99 4.08
N GLU A 65 7.15 18.21 5.39
CA GLU A 65 8.10 18.95 6.21
C GLU A 65 8.62 18.03 7.31
N PHE A 66 9.95 17.81 7.37
CA PHE A 66 10.59 17.08 8.46
C PHE A 66 10.92 18.04 9.60
N LEU A 67 10.54 17.65 10.81
CA LEU A 67 10.66 18.46 12.03
C LEU A 67 11.83 18.02 12.91
N SER A 68 12.30 16.78 12.75
CA SER A 68 13.41 16.20 13.53
C SER A 68 13.99 14.97 12.83
N GLY A 69 15.09 14.43 13.36
CA GLY A 69 15.69 13.16 12.95
C GLY A 69 16.50 13.21 11.65
N VAL A 70 16.72 14.40 11.08
CA VAL A 70 17.53 14.64 9.87
C VAL A 70 18.53 15.74 10.12
N PHE A 71 19.79 15.50 9.80
CA PHE A 71 20.86 16.47 9.90
C PHE A 71 21.80 16.34 8.68
N GLU A 72 22.13 17.46 8.03
CA GLU A 72 22.95 17.52 6.81
C GLU A 72 22.53 16.49 5.73
N GLY A 73 21.20 16.35 5.52
CA GLY A 73 20.64 15.44 4.53
C GLY A 73 20.69 13.94 4.89
N LYS A 74 21.05 13.59 6.13
CA LYS A 74 21.12 12.19 6.61
C LYS A 74 20.26 11.97 7.83
N SER A 75 19.77 10.74 7.98
CA SER A 75 19.07 10.30 9.19
C SER A 75 20.05 10.24 10.37
N THR A 76 19.56 10.66 11.55
CA THR A 76 20.38 10.70 12.79
C THR A 76 20.23 9.43 13.65
N GLY A 77 19.29 8.53 13.32
CA GLY A 77 18.92 7.39 14.17
C GLY A 77 18.01 7.76 15.34
N THR A 78 17.59 9.01 15.44
CA THR A 78 16.60 9.49 16.42
C THR A 78 15.23 9.66 15.74
N PRO A 79 14.13 9.84 16.50
CA PRO A 79 12.79 9.92 15.92
C PRO A 79 12.66 11.00 14.84
N ILE A 80 12.15 10.61 13.68
CA ILE A 80 11.85 11.49 12.56
C ILE A 80 10.40 11.96 12.65
N GLY A 81 10.19 13.19 13.13
CA GLY A 81 8.90 13.85 13.12
C GLY A 81 8.64 14.51 11.76
N PHE A 82 7.42 14.42 11.25
CA PHE A 82 7.05 15.08 10.00
C PHE A 82 5.57 15.47 9.96
N GLU A 83 5.27 16.48 9.15
CA GLU A 83 3.89 16.87 8.86
C GLU A 83 3.66 17.21 7.38
N VAL A 84 2.40 17.10 6.96
CA VAL A 84 1.89 17.59 5.67
C VAL A 84 0.62 18.38 5.91
N ARG A 85 0.63 19.68 5.60
CA ARG A 85 -0.50 20.58 5.84
C ARG A 85 -1.64 20.32 4.86
N ASN A 86 -2.87 20.42 5.36
CA ASN A 86 -4.07 20.43 4.55
C ASN A 86 -4.31 21.84 4.01
N GLN A 87 -4.47 22.00 2.70
CA GLN A 87 -4.59 23.33 2.06
C GLN A 87 -5.91 23.52 1.30
N ASN A 88 -6.52 22.46 0.79
CA ASN A 88 -7.68 22.51 -0.12
C ASN A 88 -8.85 21.66 0.40
N GLN A 89 -9.17 21.80 1.68
CA GLN A 89 -10.33 21.16 2.30
C GLN A 89 -11.57 22.03 2.16
N HIS A 90 -12.70 21.46 1.73
CA HIS A 90 -13.99 22.11 1.63
C HIS A 90 -14.96 21.48 2.60
N SER A 91 -14.95 21.93 3.84
CA SER A 91 -15.75 21.34 4.94
C SER A 91 -17.27 21.54 4.72
N GLN A 92 -17.68 22.59 4.01
CA GLN A 92 -19.08 22.85 3.69
C GLN A 92 -19.73 21.79 2.81
N ASP A 93 -18.95 21.07 1.98
CA ASP A 93 -19.45 19.99 1.12
C ASP A 93 -20.03 18.80 1.91
N TYR A 94 -19.79 18.76 3.22
CA TYR A 94 -20.17 17.65 4.11
C TYR A 94 -21.31 17.99 5.07
N GLU A 95 -21.86 19.21 5.03
CA GLU A 95 -22.90 19.62 5.98
C GLU A 95 -24.20 18.80 5.84
N ASN A 96 -24.56 18.39 4.61
CA ASN A 96 -25.71 17.52 4.35
C ASN A 96 -25.53 16.09 4.88
N MET A 97 -24.30 15.72 5.31
CA MET A 97 -23.98 14.40 5.88
C MET A 97 -23.87 14.42 7.40
N ARG A 98 -24.14 15.58 8.04
CA ARG A 98 -23.99 15.76 9.49
C ARG A 98 -24.86 14.79 10.28
N CYS A 99 -26.10 14.63 9.85
CA CYS A 99 -27.10 13.79 10.52
C CYS A 99 -27.39 12.47 9.78
N LEU A 100 -26.60 12.13 8.76
CA LEU A 100 -26.81 10.95 7.92
C LEU A 100 -25.60 10.01 7.97
N PHE A 101 -25.85 8.75 7.67
CA PHE A 101 -24.79 7.74 7.53
C PHE A 101 -24.62 7.36 6.05
N ARG A 102 -23.43 7.58 5.48
CA ARG A 102 -23.12 7.12 4.13
C ARG A 102 -23.09 5.58 4.08
N PRO A 103 -23.81 4.94 3.16
CA PRO A 103 -23.74 3.48 2.98
C PRO A 103 -22.30 3.00 2.78
N SER A 104 -21.93 1.90 3.43
CA SER A 104 -20.58 1.30 3.37
C SER A 104 -19.41 2.20 3.78
N HIS A 105 -19.68 3.39 4.37
CA HIS A 105 -18.67 4.28 4.97
C HIS A 105 -18.54 4.05 6.48
N ALA A 106 -17.49 4.57 7.08
CA ALA A 106 -17.24 4.43 8.52
C ALA A 106 -18.12 5.33 9.43
N ASP A 107 -19.04 6.11 8.89
CA ASP A 107 -19.81 7.12 9.61
C ASP A 107 -20.55 6.53 10.82
N PHE A 108 -21.33 5.46 10.60
CA PHE A 108 -22.08 4.77 11.64
C PHE A 108 -21.16 4.14 12.69
N THR A 109 -20.17 3.39 12.26
CA THR A 109 -19.26 2.68 13.16
C THR A 109 -18.40 3.63 13.99
N TYR A 110 -18.05 4.81 13.47
CA TYR A 110 -17.36 5.86 14.22
C TYR A 110 -18.28 6.51 15.25
N HIS A 111 -19.53 6.80 14.87
CA HIS A 111 -20.52 7.37 15.78
C HIS A 111 -20.73 6.46 16.98
N GLU A 112 -20.99 5.18 16.74
CA GLU A 112 -21.23 4.19 17.79
C GLU A 112 -19.99 3.95 18.68
N LYS A 113 -18.82 3.89 18.05
CA LYS A 113 -17.60 3.57 18.80
C LYS A 113 -17.11 4.70 19.69
N TYR A 114 -17.18 5.94 19.22
CA TYR A 114 -16.54 7.08 19.88
C TYR A 114 -17.54 8.07 20.50
N GLY A 115 -18.84 7.99 20.17
CA GLY A 115 -19.87 8.94 20.59
C GLY A 115 -19.71 10.34 19.98
N VAL A 116 -18.58 10.61 19.32
CA VAL A 116 -18.28 11.88 18.64
C VAL A 116 -17.77 11.58 17.23
N ARG A 117 -18.37 12.22 16.25
CA ARG A 117 -17.96 12.11 14.84
C ARG A 117 -17.74 13.50 14.26
N ASP A 118 -16.55 13.76 13.73
CA ASP A 118 -16.36 14.88 12.81
C ASP A 118 -16.94 14.50 11.44
N HIS A 119 -18.08 15.08 11.10
CA HIS A 119 -18.80 14.81 9.85
C HIS A 119 -18.09 15.37 8.62
N ARG A 120 -17.11 16.27 8.80
CA ARG A 120 -16.35 16.89 7.71
C ARG A 120 -15.37 15.89 7.10
N GLY A 121 -15.83 15.15 6.11
CA GLY A 121 -15.03 14.12 5.43
C GLY A 121 -15.01 12.77 6.16
N GLY A 122 -13.90 12.05 6.11
CA GLY A 122 -13.75 10.71 6.70
C GLY A 122 -12.87 10.67 7.95
N GLY A 123 -12.39 11.81 8.45
CA GLY A 123 -11.48 11.85 9.61
C GLY A 123 -10.27 10.92 9.42
N ARG A 124 -10.02 10.06 10.40
CA ARG A 124 -8.97 9.02 10.38
C ARG A 124 -9.27 7.87 9.41
N SER A 125 -10.53 7.67 9.00
CA SER A 125 -10.89 6.66 7.99
C SER A 125 -10.70 7.14 6.55
N SER A 126 -10.32 8.40 6.35
CA SER A 126 -10.07 8.98 5.03
C SER A 126 -8.80 8.44 4.39
N ALA A 127 -8.80 8.29 3.05
CA ALA A 127 -7.59 8.02 2.28
C ALA A 127 -6.50 9.12 2.44
N ARG A 128 -6.84 10.30 2.98
CA ARG A 128 -5.89 11.38 3.25
C ARG A 128 -4.78 10.95 4.20
N ILE A 129 -5.10 10.16 5.21
CA ILE A 129 -4.11 9.72 6.21
C ILE A 129 -3.01 8.80 5.63
N THR A 130 -3.22 8.22 4.46
CA THR A 130 -2.22 7.39 3.80
C THR A 130 -0.97 8.16 3.39
N ILE A 131 -1.00 9.51 3.40
CA ILE A 131 0.20 10.35 3.22
C ILE A 131 1.30 9.93 4.20
N ALA A 132 0.97 9.80 5.49
CA ALA A 132 1.95 9.42 6.51
C ALA A 132 2.55 8.03 6.23
N ARG A 133 1.75 7.10 5.70
CA ARG A 133 2.25 5.78 5.27
C ARG A 133 3.22 5.89 4.10
N CYS A 134 2.94 6.77 3.12
CA CYS A 134 3.84 7.00 1.98
C CYS A 134 5.16 7.65 2.41
N VAL A 135 5.16 8.56 3.40
CA VAL A 135 6.41 9.10 3.96
C VAL A 135 7.23 7.99 4.62
N GLY A 136 6.61 7.19 5.51
CA GLY A 136 7.29 6.05 6.14
C GLY A 136 7.80 5.03 5.13
N GLY A 137 6.98 4.72 4.11
CA GLY A 137 7.37 3.82 3.02
C GLY A 137 8.49 4.36 2.14
N ALA A 138 8.50 5.67 1.85
CA ALA A 138 9.57 6.29 1.08
C ALA A 138 10.92 6.21 1.83
N LEU A 139 10.93 6.51 3.13
CA LEU A 139 12.12 6.31 3.96
C LEU A 139 12.56 4.84 4.00
N ALA A 140 11.61 3.91 4.18
CA ALA A 140 11.92 2.48 4.14
C ALA A 140 12.51 2.06 2.79
N LYS A 141 11.98 2.55 1.66
CA LYS A 141 12.53 2.30 0.32
C LYS A 141 13.96 2.83 0.16
N LEU A 142 14.30 4.01 0.72
CA LEU A 142 15.67 4.54 0.69
C LEU A 142 16.66 3.59 1.40
N ALA A 143 16.29 3.05 2.55
CA ALA A 143 17.12 2.07 3.25
C ALA A 143 17.21 0.74 2.47
N LEU A 144 16.08 0.22 1.96
CA LEU A 144 16.02 -1.04 1.22
C LEU A 144 16.80 -1.01 -0.09
N ARG A 145 16.86 0.14 -0.78
CA ARG A 145 17.68 0.32 -1.99
C ARG A 145 19.17 0.04 -1.74
N GLN A 146 19.69 0.43 -0.57
CA GLN A 146 21.09 0.15 -0.20
C GLN A 146 21.35 -1.36 -0.01
N LEU A 147 20.29 -2.14 0.18
CA LEU A 147 20.33 -3.60 0.34
C LEU A 147 20.02 -4.34 -0.96
N GLY A 148 19.82 -3.63 -2.08
CA GLY A 148 19.42 -4.22 -3.35
C GLY A 148 17.97 -4.71 -3.38
N ILE A 149 17.13 -4.30 -2.42
CA ILE A 149 15.72 -4.70 -2.36
C ILE A 149 14.86 -3.63 -3.07
N SER A 150 14.05 -4.06 -4.02
CA SER A 150 13.11 -3.21 -4.75
C SER A 150 11.68 -3.67 -4.57
N ILE A 151 10.74 -2.71 -4.59
CA ILE A 151 9.31 -2.95 -4.39
C ILE A 151 8.55 -2.17 -5.45
N THR A 152 7.78 -2.88 -6.23
CA THR A 152 6.99 -2.31 -7.33
C THR A 152 5.57 -2.86 -7.26
N ALA A 153 4.57 -1.97 -7.28
CA ALA A 153 3.19 -2.36 -7.38
C ALA A 153 2.52 -1.73 -8.59
N TYR A 154 1.50 -2.38 -9.11
CA TYR A 154 0.78 -1.92 -10.29
C TYR A 154 -0.68 -2.34 -10.26
N THR A 155 -1.52 -1.62 -10.99
CA THR A 155 -2.92 -1.99 -11.19
C THR A 155 -3.00 -3.18 -12.13
N SER A 156 -3.42 -4.32 -11.62
CA SER A 156 -3.57 -5.56 -12.38
C SER A 156 -5.01 -5.86 -12.79
N GLN A 157 -6.00 -5.18 -12.19
CA GLN A 157 -7.41 -5.33 -12.57
C GLN A 157 -8.21 -4.08 -12.20
N VAL A 158 -9.14 -3.67 -13.07
CA VAL A 158 -10.20 -2.69 -12.78
C VAL A 158 -11.53 -3.28 -13.23
N GLY A 159 -12.46 -3.46 -12.32
CA GLY A 159 -13.73 -4.14 -12.61
C GLY A 159 -13.49 -5.53 -13.20
N SER A 160 -13.99 -5.77 -14.40
CA SER A 160 -13.80 -7.04 -15.13
C SER A 160 -12.57 -7.07 -16.03
N ILE A 161 -11.87 -5.95 -16.23
CA ILE A 161 -10.69 -5.86 -17.10
C ILE A 161 -9.48 -6.23 -16.25
N ALA A 162 -8.84 -7.37 -16.56
CA ALA A 162 -7.71 -7.91 -15.83
C ALA A 162 -6.52 -8.23 -16.73
N LEU A 163 -5.34 -8.19 -16.13
CA LEU A 163 -4.09 -8.73 -16.67
C LEU A 163 -3.99 -10.24 -16.40
N GLU A 164 -3.11 -10.91 -17.13
CA GLU A 164 -2.64 -12.24 -16.73
C GLU A 164 -1.91 -12.15 -15.37
N LYS A 165 -1.97 -13.24 -14.60
CA LYS A 165 -1.43 -13.24 -13.23
C LYS A 165 0.10 -13.26 -13.17
N ASP A 166 0.74 -13.80 -14.19
CA ASP A 166 2.20 -13.89 -14.27
C ASP A 166 2.80 -12.50 -14.52
N TYR A 167 3.40 -11.92 -13.48
CA TYR A 167 4.03 -10.60 -13.57
C TYR A 167 5.28 -10.57 -14.44
N HIS A 168 5.89 -11.71 -14.76
CA HIS A 168 7.04 -11.78 -15.67
C HIS A 168 6.70 -11.44 -17.13
N LEU A 169 5.41 -11.45 -17.48
CA LEU A 169 4.92 -11.06 -18.80
C LEU A 169 4.98 -9.55 -19.06
N TYR A 170 5.29 -8.74 -18.05
CA TYR A 170 5.17 -7.29 -18.10
C TYR A 170 6.48 -6.58 -17.74
N ASP A 171 6.78 -5.50 -18.45
CA ASP A 171 7.83 -4.56 -18.04
C ASP A 171 7.28 -3.61 -16.96
N LEU A 172 7.66 -3.87 -15.70
CA LEU A 172 7.20 -3.07 -14.56
C LEU A 172 7.82 -1.67 -14.52
N ASN A 173 8.78 -1.32 -15.38
CA ASN A 173 9.31 0.03 -15.48
C ASN A 173 8.33 0.99 -16.20
N THR A 174 7.34 0.46 -16.90
CA THR A 174 6.36 1.24 -17.68
C THR A 174 5.09 1.59 -16.92
N ILE A 175 4.99 1.24 -15.64
CA ILE A 175 3.76 1.45 -14.84
C ILE A 175 3.36 2.92 -14.69
N GLU A 176 4.30 3.84 -14.72
CA GLU A 176 4.03 5.29 -14.61
C GLU A 176 3.72 5.96 -15.96
N ASP A 177 3.78 5.24 -17.10
CA ASP A 177 3.54 5.78 -18.44
C ASP A 177 2.04 6.05 -18.72
N ASN A 178 1.16 5.63 -17.82
CA ASN A 178 -0.27 5.84 -17.93
C ASN A 178 -0.92 6.16 -16.57
N PRO A 179 -2.08 6.85 -16.56
CA PRO A 179 -2.71 7.31 -15.32
C PRO A 179 -3.31 6.18 -14.47
N VAL A 180 -3.47 4.97 -15.01
CA VAL A 180 -3.98 3.79 -14.28
C VAL A 180 -2.88 3.07 -13.53
N ARG A 181 -1.62 3.26 -13.92
CA ARG A 181 -0.45 2.50 -13.42
C ARG A 181 -0.54 1.01 -13.72
N CYS A 182 -0.82 0.70 -14.98
CA CYS A 182 -0.90 -0.65 -15.51
C CYS A 182 0.26 -0.87 -16.51
N PRO A 183 1.05 -1.97 -16.42
CA PRO A 183 2.20 -2.18 -17.29
C PRO A 183 1.84 -2.58 -18.74
N ASP A 184 0.60 -3.00 -19.00
CA ASP A 184 0.09 -3.27 -20.35
C ASP A 184 -0.67 -2.04 -20.87
N GLN A 185 -0.13 -1.37 -21.88
CA GLN A 185 -0.69 -0.12 -22.42
C GLN A 185 -2.09 -0.30 -23.03
N ARG A 186 -2.39 -1.44 -23.66
CA ARG A 186 -3.71 -1.71 -24.20
C ARG A 186 -4.73 -1.90 -23.09
N LYS A 187 -4.40 -2.70 -22.08
CA LYS A 187 -5.24 -2.90 -20.90
C LYS A 187 -5.38 -1.62 -20.06
N ALA A 188 -4.32 -0.83 -19.95
CA ALA A 188 -4.36 0.48 -19.32
C ALA A 188 -5.43 1.38 -19.95
N LYS A 189 -5.48 1.42 -21.30
CA LYS A 189 -6.48 2.21 -22.02
C LYS A 189 -7.91 1.69 -21.79
N GLU A 190 -8.13 0.36 -21.84
CA GLU A 190 -9.42 -0.25 -21.54
C GLU A 190 -9.88 0.08 -20.10
N MET A 191 -8.97 0.02 -19.11
CA MET A 191 -9.26 0.36 -17.71
C MET A 191 -9.55 1.86 -17.52
N GLU A 192 -8.80 2.72 -18.20
CA GLU A 192 -9.00 4.18 -18.16
C GLU A 192 -10.37 4.57 -18.70
N ASP A 193 -10.77 3.98 -19.84
CA ASP A 193 -12.08 4.21 -20.45
C ASP A 193 -13.22 3.73 -19.54
N LEU A 194 -13.06 2.56 -18.91
CA LEU A 194 -14.03 2.06 -17.93
C LEU A 194 -14.17 2.99 -16.71
N ILE A 195 -13.04 3.47 -16.15
CA ILE A 195 -13.08 4.42 -15.02
C ILE A 195 -13.75 5.73 -15.43
N ALA A 196 -13.47 6.24 -16.63
CA ALA A 196 -14.08 7.46 -17.14
C ALA A 196 -15.59 7.31 -17.34
N GLN A 197 -16.05 6.15 -17.86
CA GLN A 197 -17.47 5.84 -17.99
C GLN A 197 -18.16 5.78 -16.62
N VAL A 198 -17.63 5.02 -15.68
CA VAL A 198 -18.17 4.88 -14.32
C VAL A 198 -18.24 6.24 -13.60
N LYS A 199 -17.23 7.10 -13.82
CA LYS A 199 -17.23 8.48 -13.30
C LYS A 199 -18.36 9.31 -13.90
N ALA A 200 -18.61 9.18 -15.20
CA ALA A 200 -19.71 9.90 -15.89
C ALA A 200 -21.09 9.48 -15.36
N ASP A 201 -21.22 8.21 -14.97
CA ASP A 201 -22.44 7.65 -14.37
C ASP A 201 -22.63 8.07 -12.89
N GLY A 202 -21.67 8.79 -12.30
CA GLY A 202 -21.69 9.19 -10.89
C GLY A 202 -21.39 8.05 -9.91
N ASP A 203 -20.87 6.93 -10.41
CA ASP A 203 -20.57 5.70 -9.67
C ASP A 203 -19.07 5.50 -9.42
N THR A 204 -18.71 4.37 -8.85
CA THR A 204 -17.32 4.03 -8.49
C THR A 204 -17.03 2.57 -8.82
N ILE A 205 -15.74 2.25 -9.05
CA ILE A 205 -15.30 0.91 -9.37
C ILE A 205 -14.07 0.52 -8.57
N GLY A 206 -13.97 -0.77 -8.21
CA GLY A 206 -12.83 -1.37 -7.53
C GLY A 206 -11.94 -2.16 -8.49
N GLY A 207 -11.00 -2.91 -7.91
CA GLY A 207 -10.11 -3.78 -8.66
C GLY A 207 -8.99 -4.35 -7.80
N ILE A 208 -7.88 -4.71 -8.43
CA ILE A 208 -6.77 -5.41 -7.80
C ILE A 208 -5.45 -4.68 -8.11
N ILE A 209 -4.60 -4.59 -7.10
CA ILE A 209 -3.20 -4.17 -7.22
C ILE A 209 -2.34 -5.41 -6.96
N THR A 210 -1.39 -5.67 -7.85
CA THR A 210 -0.32 -6.65 -7.67
C THR A 210 0.93 -5.94 -7.21
N CYS A 211 1.64 -6.53 -6.25
CA CYS A 211 2.93 -6.03 -5.75
C CYS A 211 3.98 -7.12 -5.88
N VAL A 212 5.17 -6.75 -6.33
CA VAL A 212 6.35 -7.61 -6.47
C VAL A 212 7.51 -6.99 -5.70
N ILE A 213 8.14 -7.79 -4.84
CA ILE A 213 9.31 -7.42 -4.05
C ILE A 213 10.46 -8.29 -4.50
N LYS A 214 11.54 -7.68 -4.96
CA LYS A 214 12.75 -8.37 -5.45
C LYS A 214 13.93 -8.14 -4.54
N GLY A 215 14.84 -9.09 -4.49
CA GLY A 215 16.09 -8.97 -3.76
C GLY A 215 15.98 -9.21 -2.25
N CYS A 216 14.84 -9.73 -1.75
CA CYS A 216 14.73 -10.10 -0.34
C CYS A 216 15.69 -11.23 0.01
N PRO A 217 16.50 -11.11 1.10
CA PRO A 217 17.30 -12.23 1.58
C PRO A 217 16.40 -13.35 2.14
N VAL A 218 16.95 -14.54 2.25
CA VAL A 218 16.30 -15.67 2.93
C VAL A 218 16.19 -15.37 4.43
N GLY A 219 15.03 -15.71 5.05
CA GLY A 219 14.87 -15.74 6.49
C GLY A 219 14.18 -14.52 7.12
N LEU A 220 13.59 -13.60 6.33
CA LEU A 220 12.76 -12.53 6.89
C LEU A 220 11.39 -13.08 7.31
N GLY A 221 10.93 -12.71 8.50
CA GLY A 221 9.69 -13.17 9.10
C GLY A 221 9.92 -14.20 10.20
N GLU A 222 8.84 -14.81 10.69
CA GLU A 222 8.86 -15.78 11.79
C GLU A 222 8.09 -17.07 11.41
N PRO A 223 8.40 -18.23 12.03
CA PRO A 223 7.80 -19.50 11.62
C PRO A 223 6.39 -19.74 12.17
N GLU A 224 5.97 -19.06 13.24
CA GLU A 224 4.66 -19.28 13.87
C GLU A 224 3.83 -18.00 13.91
N PHE A 225 4.09 -17.11 14.87
CA PHE A 225 3.48 -15.79 14.91
C PHE A 225 4.35 -14.81 14.11
N ASP A 226 3.74 -13.73 13.61
CA ASP A 226 4.42 -12.74 12.78
C ASP A 226 5.06 -13.30 11.49
N LYS A 227 4.46 -14.37 10.92
CA LYS A 227 4.83 -14.86 9.60
C LYS A 227 4.84 -13.72 8.58
N LEU A 228 5.85 -13.66 7.73
CA LEU A 228 6.01 -12.56 6.78
C LEU A 228 4.75 -12.29 5.94
N HIS A 229 4.10 -13.34 5.43
CA HIS A 229 2.84 -13.19 4.69
C HIS A 229 1.68 -12.69 5.57
N ALA A 230 1.66 -13.04 6.86
CA ALA A 230 0.64 -12.54 7.79
C ALA A 230 0.84 -11.07 8.10
N GLN A 231 2.08 -10.61 8.28
CA GLN A 231 2.41 -9.19 8.45
C GLN A 231 2.09 -8.39 7.20
N LEU A 232 2.48 -8.88 6.00
CA LEU A 232 2.09 -8.26 4.72
C LEU A 232 0.57 -8.19 4.58
N GLY A 233 -0.14 -9.28 4.87
CA GLY A 233 -1.60 -9.31 4.85
C GLY A 233 -2.23 -8.32 5.81
N ALA A 234 -1.76 -8.23 7.05
CA ALA A 234 -2.23 -7.27 8.03
C ALA A 234 -1.95 -5.82 7.61
N ALA A 235 -0.78 -5.55 7.02
CA ALA A 235 -0.42 -4.24 6.50
C ALA A 235 -1.34 -3.82 5.34
N MET A 236 -1.62 -4.73 4.39
CA MET A 236 -2.49 -4.49 3.24
C MET A 236 -3.96 -4.34 3.63
N LEU A 237 -4.49 -5.24 4.47
CA LEU A 237 -5.87 -5.17 4.98
C LEU A 237 -6.12 -3.92 5.85
N GLY A 238 -5.07 -3.33 6.40
CA GLY A 238 -5.10 -2.04 7.08
C GLY A 238 -5.18 -0.83 6.15
N ILE A 239 -5.09 -0.98 4.83
CA ILE A 239 -5.28 0.11 3.85
C ILE A 239 -6.78 0.34 3.63
N ASN A 240 -7.18 1.61 3.52
CA ASN A 240 -8.56 1.98 3.25
C ASN A 240 -9.09 1.31 1.97
N ALA A 241 -10.33 0.82 2.01
CA ALA A 241 -11.04 0.13 0.94
C ALA A 241 -10.53 -1.30 0.61
N VAL A 242 -9.46 -1.78 1.19
CA VAL A 242 -9.00 -3.16 0.98
C VAL A 242 -10.02 -4.17 1.54
N LYS A 243 -10.25 -5.25 0.78
CA LYS A 243 -11.20 -6.34 1.08
C LYS A 243 -10.58 -7.73 1.00
N GLY A 244 -9.42 -7.87 0.36
CA GLY A 244 -8.76 -9.15 0.20
C GLY A 244 -7.27 -9.01 0.01
N PHE A 245 -6.57 -10.06 0.39
CA PHE A 245 -5.14 -10.24 0.21
C PHE A 245 -4.88 -11.70 -0.13
N GLU A 246 -4.05 -11.95 -1.13
CA GLU A 246 -3.51 -13.27 -1.44
C GLU A 246 -2.05 -13.14 -1.89
N TYR A 247 -1.23 -14.17 -1.62
CA TYR A 247 0.17 -14.21 -2.02
C TYR A 247 0.47 -15.52 -2.74
N GLY A 248 1.49 -15.53 -3.60
CA GLY A 248 1.79 -16.68 -4.44
C GLY A 248 0.58 -17.05 -5.31
N GLU A 249 0.32 -18.33 -5.46
CA GLU A 249 -0.88 -18.82 -6.16
C GLU A 249 -2.20 -18.49 -5.46
N GLY A 250 -2.16 -18.25 -4.13
CA GLY A 250 -3.32 -17.84 -3.36
C GLY A 250 -4.50 -18.79 -3.53
N PHE A 251 -5.69 -18.24 -3.79
CA PHE A 251 -6.91 -19.05 -3.99
C PHE A 251 -6.86 -19.95 -5.23
N ALA A 252 -6.07 -19.62 -6.27
CA ALA A 252 -5.96 -20.46 -7.46
C ALA A 252 -5.22 -21.78 -7.17
N GLY A 253 -4.30 -21.77 -6.21
CA GLY A 253 -3.52 -22.97 -5.86
C GLY A 253 -4.31 -24.07 -5.16
N VAL A 254 -5.53 -23.80 -4.62
CA VAL A 254 -6.29 -24.77 -3.83
C VAL A 254 -6.82 -25.95 -4.63
N ILE A 255 -6.91 -25.84 -5.96
CA ILE A 255 -7.34 -26.91 -6.85
C ILE A 255 -6.19 -27.81 -7.34
N ALA A 256 -4.95 -27.37 -7.17
CA ALA A 256 -3.79 -28.12 -7.59
C ALA A 256 -3.40 -29.21 -6.56
N ARG A 257 -2.73 -30.23 -7.04
CA ARG A 257 -2.17 -31.27 -6.16
C ARG A 257 -0.85 -30.78 -5.54
N GLY A 258 -0.47 -31.32 -4.39
CA GLY A 258 0.77 -30.97 -3.73
C GLY A 258 2.01 -31.15 -4.61
N SER A 259 2.05 -32.21 -5.46
CA SER A 259 3.13 -32.45 -6.42
C SER A 259 3.23 -31.37 -7.53
N GLU A 260 2.14 -30.65 -7.80
CA GLU A 260 2.08 -29.55 -8.78
C GLU A 260 2.44 -28.21 -8.13
N GLN A 261 2.12 -28.06 -6.83
CA GLN A 261 2.36 -26.85 -6.04
C GLN A 261 3.77 -26.75 -5.44
N ASN A 262 4.46 -27.88 -5.27
CA ASN A 262 5.78 -27.88 -4.64
C ASN A 262 6.82 -27.16 -5.50
N ASP A 263 7.43 -26.12 -4.93
CA ASP A 263 8.57 -25.41 -5.53
C ASP A 263 9.85 -26.24 -5.32
N VAL A 264 10.27 -26.98 -6.36
CA VAL A 264 11.40 -27.87 -6.30
C VAL A 264 12.70 -27.07 -6.18
N PHE A 265 13.53 -27.37 -5.18
CA PHE A 265 14.85 -26.78 -5.04
C PHE A 265 15.81 -27.24 -6.14
N ILE A 266 16.53 -26.29 -6.70
CA ILE A 266 17.57 -26.51 -7.72
C ILE A 266 18.82 -25.71 -7.39
N PRO A 267 20.02 -26.14 -7.84
CA PRO A 267 21.23 -25.32 -7.79
C PRO A 267 21.06 -24.06 -8.63
N LYS A 268 21.58 -22.92 -8.15
CA LYS A 268 21.72 -21.72 -8.99
C LYS A 268 22.81 -21.96 -10.03
N ALA A 269 22.53 -21.62 -11.31
CA ALA A 269 23.48 -21.80 -12.40
C ALA A 269 24.81 -21.03 -12.20
N GLU A 270 24.73 -19.84 -11.60
CA GLU A 270 25.88 -18.97 -11.30
C GLU A 270 26.75 -19.47 -10.14
N ALA A 271 26.29 -20.45 -9.37
CA ALA A 271 27.01 -21.00 -8.24
C ALA A 271 28.09 -22.02 -8.63
N ALA A 272 28.11 -22.47 -9.89
CA ALA A 272 29.10 -23.41 -10.41
C ALA A 272 30.52 -22.80 -10.49
N ASP A 273 30.62 -21.47 -10.65
CA ASP A 273 31.87 -20.72 -10.79
C ASP A 273 32.24 -19.89 -9.53
N ALA A 274 31.51 -20.07 -8.41
CA ALA A 274 31.75 -19.31 -7.19
C ALA A 274 33.04 -19.78 -6.50
N PRO A 275 33.89 -18.86 -5.95
CA PRO A 275 35.09 -19.23 -5.20
C PRO A 275 34.77 -20.13 -3.99
N GLU A 276 35.69 -21.02 -3.61
CA GLU A 276 35.51 -21.99 -2.50
C GLU A 276 35.14 -21.32 -1.16
N ASP A 277 35.52 -20.06 -0.96
CA ASP A 277 35.17 -19.27 0.24
C ASP A 277 33.69 -18.85 0.26
N ALA A 278 32.98 -18.85 -0.88
CA ALA A 278 31.53 -18.69 -0.95
C ALA A 278 30.76 -19.93 -0.39
N ASN A 279 31.49 -20.93 0.08
CA ASN A 279 30.97 -22.22 0.53
C ASN A 279 30.11 -22.16 1.82
N GLN A 280 30.04 -21.03 2.53
CA GLN A 280 29.28 -20.93 3.79
C GLN A 280 27.83 -20.46 3.61
N ASP A 281 27.46 -19.77 2.53
CA ASP A 281 26.10 -19.30 2.30
C ASP A 281 25.34 -20.24 1.35
N VAL A 282 24.58 -21.16 1.93
CA VAL A 282 23.72 -22.10 1.19
C VAL A 282 22.69 -21.35 0.33
N ALA A 283 22.20 -20.19 0.80
CA ALA A 283 21.22 -19.38 0.08
C ALA A 283 21.78 -18.78 -1.22
N ALA A 284 23.10 -18.60 -1.30
CA ALA A 284 23.75 -18.16 -2.54
C ALA A 284 23.76 -19.24 -3.64
N ARG A 285 23.59 -20.51 -3.29
CA ARG A 285 23.73 -21.67 -4.18
C ARG A 285 22.43 -22.37 -4.54
N ILE A 286 21.35 -22.10 -3.81
CA ILE A 286 20.06 -22.79 -3.96
C ILE A 286 18.99 -21.78 -4.38
N THR A 287 18.14 -22.22 -5.31
CA THR A 287 16.92 -21.51 -5.70
C THR A 287 15.79 -22.51 -5.88
N THR A 288 14.60 -22.05 -6.25
CA THR A 288 13.49 -22.93 -6.63
C THR A 288 13.21 -22.83 -8.11
N LYS A 289 12.73 -23.93 -8.73
CA LYS A 289 12.37 -24.02 -10.14
C LYS A 289 11.11 -23.21 -10.48
N SER A 290 10.21 -23.12 -9.53
CA SER A 290 8.95 -22.37 -9.59
C SER A 290 8.80 -21.51 -8.35
N ASN A 291 7.79 -20.65 -8.30
CA ASN A 291 7.55 -19.76 -7.18
C ASN A 291 6.05 -19.69 -6.81
N HIS A 292 5.40 -20.85 -6.73
CA HIS A 292 3.99 -20.97 -6.34
C HIS A 292 3.74 -20.46 -4.91
N SER A 293 4.73 -20.63 -4.03
CA SER A 293 4.71 -20.12 -2.65
C SER A 293 4.82 -18.60 -2.54
N GLY A 294 5.10 -17.90 -3.66
CA GLY A 294 5.18 -16.43 -3.66
C GLY A 294 6.34 -15.88 -2.84
N GLY A 295 7.50 -16.55 -2.84
CA GLY A 295 8.71 -16.10 -2.16
C GLY A 295 8.72 -16.33 -0.65
N ILE A 296 7.70 -17.01 -0.09
CA ILE A 296 7.56 -17.22 1.36
C ILE A 296 7.24 -18.68 1.65
N GLN A 297 8.12 -19.36 2.41
CA GLN A 297 7.95 -20.73 2.83
C GLN A 297 8.06 -20.84 4.36
N GLY A 298 7.13 -21.54 5.00
CA GLY A 298 7.10 -21.67 6.45
C GLY A 298 6.92 -20.36 7.23
N GLY A 299 6.54 -19.28 6.57
CA GLY A 299 6.42 -17.94 7.16
C GLY A 299 7.63 -17.04 6.94
N LEU A 300 8.69 -17.55 6.31
CA LEU A 300 9.98 -16.90 6.09
C LEU A 300 10.19 -16.64 4.59
N SER A 301 10.86 -15.54 4.23
CA SER A 301 11.29 -15.32 2.84
C SER A 301 12.30 -16.41 2.43
N ASN A 302 12.20 -16.88 1.17
CA ASN A 302 13.04 -17.95 0.64
C ASN A 302 14.07 -17.49 -0.42
N GLY A 303 14.20 -16.17 -0.62
CA GLY A 303 15.15 -15.58 -1.58
C GLY A 303 14.59 -15.43 -3.01
N GLN A 304 13.37 -15.93 -3.27
CA GLN A 304 12.65 -15.66 -4.51
C GLN A 304 11.91 -14.31 -4.42
N ASP A 305 11.42 -13.83 -5.56
CA ASP A 305 10.53 -12.67 -5.59
C ASP A 305 9.29 -12.93 -4.73
N ILE A 306 8.98 -11.99 -3.84
CA ILE A 306 7.72 -12.04 -3.08
C ILE A 306 6.67 -11.31 -3.91
N TYR A 307 5.57 -12.00 -4.24
CA TYR A 307 4.46 -11.38 -4.94
C TYR A 307 3.13 -11.66 -4.28
N PHE A 308 2.25 -10.65 -4.30
CA PHE A 308 0.93 -10.71 -3.70
C PHE A 308 -0.06 -9.79 -4.42
N ARG A 309 -1.34 -10.01 -4.19
CA ARG A 309 -2.45 -9.25 -4.76
C ARG A 309 -3.36 -8.69 -3.66
N VAL A 310 -3.83 -7.46 -3.88
CA VAL A 310 -4.66 -6.73 -2.92
C VAL A 310 -5.93 -6.27 -3.61
N ALA A 311 -7.08 -6.74 -3.13
CA ALA A 311 -8.38 -6.40 -3.68
C ALA A 311 -8.98 -5.17 -2.99
N PHE A 312 -9.40 -4.20 -3.78
CA PHE A 312 -10.01 -2.94 -3.32
C PHE A 312 -11.48 -2.89 -3.75
N LYS A 313 -12.37 -2.60 -2.80
CA LYS A 313 -13.78 -2.34 -3.12
C LYS A 313 -13.95 -0.98 -3.81
N PRO A 314 -15.08 -0.76 -4.53
CA PRO A 314 -15.50 0.57 -4.97
C PRO A 314 -15.57 1.57 -3.81
N VAL A 315 -15.37 2.85 -4.10
CA VAL A 315 -15.49 3.94 -3.12
C VAL A 315 -16.93 4.04 -2.63
N ALA A 316 -17.14 4.17 -1.33
CA ALA A 316 -18.49 4.19 -0.76
C ALA A 316 -19.29 5.49 -1.03
N THR A 317 -18.62 6.59 -1.36
CA THR A 317 -19.26 7.87 -1.59
C THR A 317 -19.58 8.04 -3.07
N LEU A 318 -20.85 7.93 -3.43
CA LEU A 318 -21.38 8.04 -4.80
C LEU A 318 -21.97 9.42 -5.04
N LEU A 319 -21.95 9.86 -6.30
CA LEU A 319 -22.60 11.13 -6.73
C LEU A 319 -24.06 10.91 -7.19
N MET A 320 -24.58 9.71 -7.00
CA MET A 320 -25.99 9.35 -7.23
C MET A 320 -26.75 9.22 -5.90
N GLU A 321 -28.07 9.28 -5.95
CA GLU A 321 -28.92 9.11 -4.79
C GLU A 321 -28.84 7.68 -4.24
N GLN A 322 -28.70 7.58 -2.92
CA GLN A 322 -28.63 6.31 -2.19
C GLN A 322 -29.63 6.31 -1.03
N ASN A 323 -30.28 5.20 -0.78
CA ASN A 323 -31.08 4.99 0.43
C ASN A 323 -30.15 4.90 1.64
N THR A 324 -30.54 5.53 2.74
CA THR A 324 -29.80 5.50 4.02
C THR A 324 -30.75 5.76 5.19
N VAL A 325 -30.18 5.99 6.37
CA VAL A 325 -30.91 6.39 7.58
C VAL A 325 -30.27 7.61 8.23
N ASP A 326 -31.07 8.36 8.97
CA ASP A 326 -30.60 9.45 9.85
C ASP A 326 -30.10 8.93 11.20
N LEU A 327 -29.72 9.86 12.09
CA LEU A 327 -29.24 9.54 13.45
C LEU A 327 -30.33 8.90 14.34
N GLU A 328 -31.60 9.14 14.05
CA GLU A 328 -32.75 8.60 14.76
C GLU A 328 -33.21 7.24 14.18
N GLY A 329 -32.58 6.77 13.09
CA GLY A 329 -32.91 5.52 12.42
C GLY A 329 -34.05 5.60 11.39
N ASN A 330 -34.50 6.81 11.03
CA ASN A 330 -35.55 7.00 10.02
C ASN A 330 -34.96 6.81 8.61
N ALA A 331 -35.72 6.13 7.75
CA ALA A 331 -35.35 5.95 6.35
C ALA A 331 -35.33 7.30 5.61
N THR A 332 -34.28 7.54 4.83
CA THR A 332 -34.08 8.76 4.04
C THR A 332 -33.20 8.48 2.83
N THR A 333 -32.92 9.50 2.03
CA THR A 333 -31.97 9.40 0.91
C THR A 333 -30.81 10.37 1.09
N LEU A 334 -29.69 10.03 0.48
CA LEU A 334 -28.49 10.85 0.46
C LEU A 334 -27.92 10.89 -0.96
N THR A 335 -27.71 12.09 -1.48
CA THR A 335 -26.83 12.32 -2.63
C THR A 335 -25.58 13.02 -2.11
N ALA A 336 -24.44 12.30 -2.14
CA ALA A 336 -23.20 12.87 -1.67
C ALA A 336 -22.74 14.01 -2.61
N ARG A 337 -22.20 15.05 -2.00
CA ARG A 337 -21.52 16.15 -2.71
C ARG A 337 -20.02 16.03 -2.47
N GLY A 338 -19.21 16.74 -3.25
CA GLY A 338 -17.77 16.79 -3.07
C GLY A 338 -16.99 16.06 -4.16
N ARG A 339 -15.69 15.90 -3.91
CA ARG A 339 -14.70 15.46 -4.89
C ARG A 339 -14.12 14.11 -4.48
N HIS A 340 -14.69 13.04 -5.02
CA HIS A 340 -14.29 11.67 -4.71
C HIS A 340 -13.60 11.01 -5.91
N ASP A 341 -12.77 10.00 -5.64
CA ASP A 341 -12.16 9.19 -6.70
C ASP A 341 -13.22 8.22 -7.25
N PRO A 342 -13.39 8.10 -8.57
CA PRO A 342 -14.21 7.04 -9.15
C PRO A 342 -13.56 5.68 -9.01
N CYS A 343 -12.22 5.63 -8.91
CA CYS A 343 -11.42 4.44 -8.66
C CYS A 343 -10.20 4.82 -7.80
N VAL A 344 -9.96 4.09 -6.70
CA VAL A 344 -8.84 4.40 -5.81
C VAL A 344 -7.51 3.83 -6.28
N LEU A 345 -7.53 2.83 -7.17
CA LEU A 345 -6.35 2.02 -7.51
C LEU A 345 -5.13 2.83 -7.93
N PRO A 346 -5.23 3.82 -8.84
CA PRO A 346 -4.07 4.59 -9.27
C PRO A 346 -3.34 5.27 -8.11
N ARG A 347 -4.08 5.71 -7.09
CA ARG A 347 -3.54 6.36 -5.90
C ARG A 347 -3.15 5.38 -4.80
N ALA A 348 -3.70 4.18 -4.81
CA ALA A 348 -3.40 3.13 -3.84
C ALA A 348 -2.11 2.37 -4.16
N VAL A 349 -1.66 2.33 -5.41
CA VAL A 349 -0.40 1.70 -5.83
C VAL A 349 0.78 2.12 -4.92
N PRO A 350 1.14 3.41 -4.78
CA PRO A 350 2.25 3.80 -3.90
C PRO A 350 1.98 3.55 -2.41
N VAL A 351 0.73 3.42 -1.98
CA VAL A 351 0.39 3.06 -0.59
C VAL A 351 0.68 1.58 -0.33
N VAL A 352 0.37 0.71 -1.29
CA VAL A 352 0.69 -0.73 -1.23
C VAL A 352 2.21 -0.92 -1.16
N GLU A 353 2.97 -0.25 -2.04
CA GLU A 353 4.43 -0.28 -2.01
C GLU A 353 4.99 0.23 -0.67
N ALA A 354 4.46 1.34 -0.16
CA ALA A 354 4.89 1.94 1.09
C ALA A 354 4.70 0.99 2.28
N MET A 355 3.54 0.35 2.38
CA MET A 355 3.25 -0.61 3.45
C MET A 355 4.12 -1.86 3.34
N ALA A 356 4.35 -2.37 2.11
CA ALA A 356 5.27 -3.48 1.87
C ALA A 356 6.70 -3.11 2.29
N ALA A 357 7.18 -1.92 1.91
CA ALA A 357 8.52 -1.46 2.27
C ALA A 357 8.73 -1.39 3.79
N MET A 358 7.75 -0.87 4.53
CA MET A 358 7.83 -0.81 5.98
C MET A 358 7.88 -2.22 6.61
N VAL A 359 7.08 -3.18 6.12
CA VAL A 359 7.12 -4.57 6.60
C VAL A 359 8.49 -5.20 6.34
N ILE A 360 9.02 -5.05 5.13
CA ILE A 360 10.30 -5.65 4.75
C ILE A 360 11.46 -5.03 5.54
N LEU A 361 11.49 -3.71 5.70
CA LEU A 361 12.54 -3.05 6.49
C LEU A 361 12.48 -3.47 7.97
N ASP A 362 11.29 -3.51 8.57
CA ASP A 362 11.10 -3.93 9.96
C ASP A 362 11.61 -5.36 10.18
N ASN A 363 11.23 -6.30 9.30
CA ASN A 363 11.71 -7.68 9.36
C ASN A 363 13.20 -7.81 9.07
N TYR A 364 13.76 -6.99 8.17
CA TYR A 364 15.21 -6.98 7.93
C TYR A 364 15.99 -6.55 9.18
N LEU A 365 15.53 -5.51 9.88
CA LEU A 365 16.14 -5.04 11.11
C LEU A 365 16.02 -6.08 12.24
N LEU A 366 14.85 -6.70 12.40
CA LEU A 366 14.62 -7.80 13.34
C LEU A 366 15.57 -8.96 13.07
N ASN A 367 15.72 -9.35 11.80
CA ASN A 367 16.58 -10.47 11.41
C ASN A 367 18.07 -10.24 11.75
N LYS A 368 18.53 -8.97 11.88
CA LYS A 368 19.89 -8.65 12.32
C LYS A 368 20.18 -9.09 13.77
N THR A 369 19.17 -9.38 14.55
CA THR A 369 19.30 -9.83 15.94
C THR A 369 19.25 -11.34 16.09
N THR A 370 19.04 -12.10 15.00
CA THR A 370 18.82 -13.56 15.02
C THR A 370 20.12 -14.34 15.13
N LYS A 371 21.21 -13.83 14.57
CA LYS A 371 22.54 -14.46 14.59
C LYS A 371 23.57 -13.47 15.14
N LEU A 372 24.49 -13.99 15.95
CA LEU A 372 25.66 -13.27 16.47
C LEU A 372 26.80 -13.28 15.44
#